data_37321ce2c8bc3841bcb89c17ee7c4324
#
_entry.id   37321ce2c8bc3841bcb89c17ee7c4324
#
_cell.length_a   1.000
_cell.length_b   1.000
_cell.length_c   1.000
_cell.angle_alpha   90.00
_cell.angle_beta   90.00
_cell.angle_gamma   90.00
#
_symmetry.space_group_name_H-M   'P 1'
#
loop_
_entity.id
_entity.type
_entity.pdbx_description
1 polymer ?
#
loop_
_entity_poly.entity_id
_entity_poly.type
_entity_poly.pdbx_seq_one_letter_code
_entity_poly.pdbx_strand_id
1 'polypeptide(L)'
;GPERAAGADFDELVKKTDLLVTTYSLAHRDRALLTDVSWEYLALDEAQNIKNPGTAQSKAVRALRSTRRAALTGTPLENRLSELKAILDFLNPGLLGSDEAFRRTFSIPIERHHDQVARERLRRLTSPFLLRRTKTDPAIAPDLPDKIETKEWVGLTREQATLYRATTKALLEGIGKAQGQSRRAKVLLLLLRLKQICNHPALFLG
;
A
#
# COMPACT_ATOMS: atom_id res chain seq x y z
N GLY A 1 2.85 -23.42 9.04
CA GLY A 1 2.84 -24.41 10.11
C GLY A 1 3.52 -25.69 9.67
N PRO A 2 3.78 -26.63 10.55
CA PRO A 2 4.45 -27.89 10.21
C PRO A 2 3.65 -28.78 9.21
N GLU A 3 2.35 -28.59 9.09
CA GLU A 3 1.45 -29.35 8.21
C GLU A 3 1.22 -28.65 6.85
N ARG A 4 2.27 -28.19 6.24
CA ARG A 4 2.12 -27.44 4.99
C ARG A 4 2.19 -28.40 3.80
N ALA A 5 1.12 -28.42 2.99
CA ALA A 5 1.09 -29.18 1.74
C ALA A 5 2.15 -28.67 0.76
N ALA A 6 2.86 -29.61 0.11
CA ALA A 6 3.87 -29.34 -0.89
C ALA A 6 3.82 -30.39 -2.00
N GLY A 7 4.22 -30.04 -3.21
CA GLY A 7 4.24 -30.97 -4.35
C GLY A 7 2.87 -31.59 -4.61
N ALA A 8 2.82 -32.93 -4.73
CA ALA A 8 1.59 -33.68 -5.04
C ALA A 8 0.46 -33.46 -4.02
N ASP A 9 0.79 -33.26 -2.75
CA ASP A 9 -0.21 -32.98 -1.71
C ASP A 9 -0.88 -31.61 -1.92
N PHE A 10 -0.15 -30.64 -2.45
CA PHE A 10 -0.70 -29.33 -2.79
C PHE A 10 -1.65 -29.42 -3.99
N ASP A 11 -1.30 -30.18 -5.02
CA ASP A 11 -2.16 -30.41 -6.19
C ASP A 11 -3.47 -31.11 -5.82
N GLU A 12 -3.41 -32.07 -4.93
CA GLU A 12 -4.59 -32.75 -4.37
C GLU A 12 -5.46 -31.77 -3.56
N LEU A 13 -4.84 -30.93 -2.76
CA LEU A 13 -5.52 -29.91 -1.98
C LEU A 13 -6.25 -28.92 -2.89
N VAL A 14 -5.60 -28.41 -3.93
CA VAL A 14 -6.18 -27.45 -4.88
C VAL A 14 -7.40 -28.06 -5.60
N LYS A 15 -7.32 -29.33 -6.02
CA LYS A 15 -8.45 -30.02 -6.69
C LYS A 15 -9.68 -30.16 -5.81
N LYS A 16 -9.53 -30.19 -4.49
CA LYS A 16 -10.60 -30.37 -3.49
C LYS A 16 -11.06 -29.06 -2.85
N THR A 17 -10.47 -27.91 -3.24
CA THR A 17 -10.68 -26.63 -2.57
C THR A 17 -11.23 -25.60 -3.55
N ASP A 18 -12.37 -25.01 -3.23
CA ASP A 18 -12.98 -23.95 -4.06
C ASP A 18 -12.30 -22.58 -3.83
N LEU A 19 -11.78 -22.33 -2.62
CA LEU A 19 -11.18 -21.07 -2.22
C LEU A 19 -9.87 -21.28 -1.46
N LEU A 20 -8.78 -20.75 -1.98
CA LEU A 20 -7.49 -20.69 -1.31
C LEU A 20 -7.23 -19.27 -0.78
N VAL A 21 -7.09 -19.13 0.53
CA VAL A 21 -6.72 -17.86 1.18
C VAL A 21 -5.27 -17.91 1.62
N THR A 22 -4.50 -16.88 1.25
CA THR A 22 -3.08 -16.79 1.60
C THR A 22 -2.67 -15.34 1.88
N THR A 23 -1.45 -15.12 2.36
CA THR A 23 -0.88 -13.78 2.57
C THR A 23 0.12 -13.42 1.47
N TYR A 24 0.42 -12.14 1.28
CA TYR A 24 1.45 -11.69 0.33
C TYR A 24 2.83 -12.32 0.60
N SER A 25 3.19 -12.50 1.86
CA SER A 25 4.45 -13.12 2.25
C SER A 25 4.49 -14.61 1.92
N LEU A 26 3.38 -15.32 2.15
CA LEU A 26 3.25 -16.73 1.78
C LEU A 26 3.19 -16.92 0.26
N ALA A 27 2.46 -16.06 -0.45
CA ALA A 27 2.42 -16.09 -1.90
C ALA A 27 3.82 -15.91 -2.54
N HIS A 28 4.68 -15.09 -1.92
CA HIS A 28 6.08 -14.99 -2.35
C HIS A 28 6.87 -16.26 -2.07
N ARG A 29 6.73 -16.83 -0.88
CA ARG A 29 7.47 -18.03 -0.46
C ARG A 29 7.05 -19.27 -1.27
N ASP A 30 5.75 -19.37 -1.59
CA ASP A 30 5.15 -20.51 -2.29
C ASP A 30 4.94 -20.26 -3.77
N ARG A 31 5.62 -19.26 -4.30
CA ARG A 31 5.44 -18.81 -5.68
C ARG A 31 5.48 -19.97 -6.68
N ALA A 32 6.42 -20.89 -6.54
CA ALA A 32 6.55 -22.03 -7.45
C ALA A 32 5.25 -22.85 -7.51
N LEU A 33 4.72 -23.25 -6.37
CA LEU A 33 3.48 -24.03 -6.27
C LEU A 33 2.27 -23.26 -6.84
N LEU A 34 2.16 -21.97 -6.49
CA LEU A 34 1.00 -21.16 -6.86
C LEU A 34 0.99 -20.74 -8.34
N THR A 35 2.16 -20.63 -9.01
CA THR A 35 2.24 -20.28 -10.44
C THR A 35 1.92 -21.43 -11.36
N ASP A 36 2.03 -22.67 -10.89
CA ASP A 36 1.71 -23.87 -11.68
C ASP A 36 0.19 -24.10 -11.76
N VAL A 37 -0.58 -23.46 -10.88
CA VAL A 37 -2.04 -23.52 -10.89
C VAL A 37 -2.62 -22.41 -11.77
N SER A 38 -3.63 -22.77 -12.59
CA SER A 38 -4.46 -21.80 -13.33
C SER A 38 -5.69 -21.44 -12.49
N TRP A 39 -5.68 -20.23 -11.93
CA TRP A 39 -6.76 -19.74 -11.08
C TRP A 39 -7.89 -19.14 -11.92
N GLU A 40 -9.14 -19.43 -11.58
CA GLU A 40 -10.28 -18.75 -12.20
C GLU A 40 -10.35 -17.29 -11.77
N TYR A 41 -10.21 -17.04 -10.46
CA TYR A 41 -10.20 -15.72 -9.88
C TYR A 41 -8.96 -15.50 -9.02
N LEU A 42 -8.39 -14.30 -9.11
CA LEU A 42 -7.36 -13.82 -8.20
C LEU A 42 -7.81 -12.49 -7.59
N ALA A 43 -8.17 -12.52 -6.32
CA ALA A 43 -8.56 -11.33 -5.57
C ALA A 43 -7.44 -10.91 -4.61
N LEU A 44 -7.08 -9.63 -4.63
CA LEU A 44 -6.13 -9.03 -3.71
C LEU A 44 -6.87 -8.13 -2.74
N ASP A 45 -6.78 -8.41 -1.45
CA ASP A 45 -7.17 -7.47 -0.41
C ASP A 45 -5.97 -6.59 -0.04
N GLU A 46 -6.23 -5.34 0.37
CA GLU A 46 -5.21 -4.32 0.63
C GLU A 46 -4.20 -4.22 -0.53
N ALA A 47 -4.71 -4.03 -1.74
CA ALA A 47 -3.93 -4.08 -2.97
C ALA A 47 -2.82 -3.02 -3.05
N GLN A 48 -2.78 -2.02 -2.16
CA GLN A 48 -1.64 -1.11 -2.05
C GLN A 48 -0.32 -1.84 -1.70
N ASN A 49 -0.38 -3.09 -1.23
CA ASN A 49 0.82 -3.91 -1.02
C ASN A 49 1.58 -4.21 -2.32
N ILE A 50 0.92 -4.15 -3.48
CA ILE A 50 1.56 -4.36 -4.80
C ILE A 50 1.84 -3.06 -5.56
N LYS A 51 1.69 -1.89 -4.94
CA LYS A 51 1.93 -0.58 -5.55
C LYS A 51 3.36 -0.39 -6.07
N ASN A 52 4.33 -1.07 -5.48
CA ASN A 52 5.70 -1.10 -5.96
C ASN A 52 5.96 -2.41 -6.71
N PRO A 53 6.01 -2.39 -8.07
CA PRO A 53 6.24 -3.58 -8.88
C PRO A 53 7.60 -4.25 -8.62
N GLY A 54 8.56 -3.52 -8.07
CA GLY A 54 9.92 -4.00 -7.80
C GLY A 54 10.03 -4.95 -6.61
N THR A 55 9.06 -4.97 -5.70
CA THR A 55 9.12 -5.82 -4.50
C THR A 55 8.93 -7.29 -4.83
N ALA A 56 9.55 -8.17 -4.03
CA ALA A 56 9.45 -9.61 -4.19
C ALA A 56 8.00 -10.12 -4.11
N GLN A 57 7.21 -9.58 -3.19
CA GLN A 57 5.79 -9.90 -3.03
C GLN A 57 4.96 -9.48 -4.23
N SER A 58 5.17 -8.26 -4.75
CA SER A 58 4.48 -7.78 -5.95
C SER A 58 4.81 -8.64 -7.18
N LYS A 59 6.09 -8.98 -7.38
CA LYS A 59 6.51 -9.86 -8.46
C LYS A 59 5.90 -11.26 -8.35
N ALA A 60 5.82 -11.82 -7.14
CA ALA A 60 5.23 -13.13 -6.91
C ALA A 60 3.74 -13.15 -7.29
N VAL A 61 2.97 -12.19 -6.79
CA VAL A 61 1.53 -12.11 -7.05
C VAL A 61 1.24 -11.84 -8.53
N ARG A 62 2.03 -10.99 -9.19
CA ARG A 62 1.88 -10.69 -10.63
C ARG A 62 2.19 -11.89 -11.52
N ALA A 63 2.99 -12.83 -11.04
CA ALA A 63 3.33 -14.06 -11.78
C ALA A 63 2.20 -15.10 -11.75
N LEU A 64 1.23 -14.98 -10.85
CA LEU A 64 0.11 -15.91 -10.77
C LEU A 64 -0.78 -15.81 -12.01
N ARG A 65 -1.12 -16.97 -12.58
CA ARG A 65 -2.00 -17.06 -13.75
C ARG A 65 -3.45 -17.07 -13.31
N SER A 66 -4.26 -16.19 -13.86
CA SER A 66 -5.69 -16.16 -13.56
C SER A 66 -6.50 -15.63 -14.72
N THR A 67 -7.72 -16.14 -14.87
CA THR A 67 -8.69 -15.69 -15.88
C THR A 67 -9.21 -14.30 -15.55
N ARG A 68 -9.53 -14.07 -14.28
CA ARG A 68 -10.08 -12.80 -13.78
C ARG A 68 -9.31 -12.30 -12.57
N ARG A 69 -9.24 -10.98 -12.44
CA ARG A 69 -8.53 -10.32 -11.34
C ARG A 69 -9.39 -9.25 -10.69
N ALA A 70 -9.31 -9.18 -9.36
CA ALA A 70 -9.90 -8.12 -8.56
C ALA A 70 -8.86 -7.57 -7.58
N ALA A 71 -8.96 -6.28 -7.28
CA ALA A 71 -8.11 -5.63 -6.29
C ALA A 71 -8.97 -4.75 -5.40
N LEU A 72 -8.94 -5.00 -4.09
CA LEU A 72 -9.63 -4.24 -3.08
C LEU A 72 -8.62 -3.38 -2.33
N THR A 73 -8.98 -2.14 -2.06
CA THR A 73 -8.15 -1.24 -1.27
C THR A 73 -9.01 -0.21 -0.55
N GLY A 74 -8.75 0.00 0.73
CA GLY A 74 -9.36 1.07 1.51
C GLY A 74 -8.64 2.41 1.39
N THR A 75 -7.45 2.43 0.76
CA THR A 75 -6.65 3.64 0.60
C THR A 75 -7.02 4.35 -0.70
N PRO A 76 -7.33 5.66 -0.67
CA PRO A 76 -7.57 6.41 -1.90
C PRO A 76 -6.35 6.34 -2.83
N LEU A 77 -6.56 5.94 -4.09
CA LEU A 77 -5.53 5.88 -5.13
C LEU A 77 -5.09 7.27 -5.62
N GLU A 78 -5.48 8.33 -4.92
CA GLU A 78 -5.35 9.72 -5.34
C GLU A 78 -3.95 10.31 -5.11
N ASN A 79 -3.16 9.70 -4.21
CA ASN A 79 -1.90 10.30 -3.76
C ASN A 79 -0.75 10.19 -4.76
N ARG A 80 -0.74 9.15 -5.61
CA ARG A 80 0.28 8.98 -6.65
C ARG A 80 -0.29 8.21 -7.83
N LEU A 81 -0.21 8.80 -9.00
CA LEU A 81 -0.68 8.15 -10.24
C LEU A 81 0.10 6.87 -10.56
N SER A 82 1.35 6.77 -10.13
CA SER A 82 2.14 5.53 -10.24
C SER A 82 1.55 4.35 -9.45
N GLU A 83 0.91 4.61 -8.31
CA GLU A 83 0.24 3.57 -7.52
C GLU A 83 -1.03 3.08 -8.21
N LEU A 84 -1.83 4.00 -8.74
CA LEU A 84 -3.00 3.69 -9.58
C LEU A 84 -2.58 2.84 -10.79
N LYS A 85 -1.53 3.27 -11.51
CA LYS A 85 -1.00 2.51 -12.65
C LYS A 85 -0.59 1.10 -12.24
N ALA A 86 0.15 0.96 -11.16
CA ALA A 86 0.62 -0.35 -10.71
C ALA A 86 -0.54 -1.32 -10.42
N ILE A 87 -1.64 -0.85 -9.82
CA ILE A 87 -2.81 -1.69 -9.56
C ILE A 87 -3.55 -2.00 -10.87
N LEU A 88 -3.75 -1.01 -11.75
CA LEU A 88 -4.42 -1.24 -13.03
C LEU A 88 -3.61 -2.13 -13.98
N ASP A 89 -2.28 -2.05 -13.97
CA ASP A 89 -1.41 -2.98 -14.72
C ASP A 89 -1.46 -4.42 -14.19
N PHE A 90 -1.76 -4.60 -12.90
CA PHE A 90 -2.04 -5.93 -12.37
C PHE A 90 -3.41 -6.44 -12.86
N LEU A 91 -4.43 -5.60 -12.84
CA LEU A 91 -5.80 -5.98 -13.26
C LEU A 91 -5.90 -6.19 -14.77
N ASN A 92 -5.37 -5.25 -15.54
CA ASN A 92 -5.47 -5.19 -17.01
C ASN A 92 -4.10 -4.82 -17.59
N PRO A 93 -3.20 -5.80 -17.78
CA PRO A 93 -1.87 -5.53 -18.29
C PRO A 93 -1.89 -4.78 -19.62
N GLY A 94 -1.14 -3.68 -19.69
CA GLY A 94 -1.02 -2.87 -20.92
C GLY A 94 -2.11 -1.80 -21.13
N LEU A 95 -3.18 -1.77 -20.33
CA LEU A 95 -4.28 -0.78 -20.42
C LEU A 95 -3.78 0.67 -20.47
N LEU A 96 -2.81 1.01 -19.65
CA LEU A 96 -2.26 2.36 -19.51
C LEU A 96 -0.92 2.54 -20.23
N GLY A 97 -0.51 1.57 -21.03
CA GLY A 97 0.76 1.60 -21.77
C GLY A 97 2.00 1.40 -20.88
N SER A 98 3.17 1.65 -21.45
CA SER A 98 4.44 1.55 -20.70
C SER A 98 4.55 2.60 -19.59
N ASP A 99 5.43 2.35 -18.63
CA ASP A 99 5.68 3.30 -17.51
C ASP A 99 6.15 4.66 -18.03
N GLU A 100 6.98 4.68 -19.05
CA GLU A 100 7.47 5.90 -19.66
C GLU A 100 6.36 6.66 -20.41
N ALA A 101 5.53 5.98 -21.18
CA ALA A 101 4.38 6.57 -21.86
C ALA A 101 3.38 7.15 -20.87
N PHE A 102 3.04 6.41 -19.81
CA PHE A 102 2.13 6.86 -18.76
C PHE A 102 2.68 8.08 -18.01
N ARG A 103 3.97 8.06 -17.68
CA ARG A 103 4.62 9.18 -17.00
C ARG A 103 4.57 10.44 -17.85
N ARG A 104 4.87 10.34 -19.15
CA ARG A 104 4.86 11.48 -20.09
C ARG A 104 3.44 12.00 -20.32
N THR A 105 2.47 11.10 -20.50
CA THR A 105 1.10 11.47 -20.90
C THR A 105 0.24 11.92 -19.72
N PHE A 106 0.45 11.33 -18.52
CA PHE A 106 -0.42 11.54 -17.37
C PHE A 106 0.31 12.05 -16.13
N SER A 107 1.38 11.34 -15.65
CA SER A 107 1.95 11.69 -14.35
C SER A 107 2.56 13.10 -14.34
N ILE A 108 3.42 13.43 -15.30
CA ILE A 108 4.05 14.76 -15.35
C ILE A 108 3.01 15.87 -15.57
N PRO A 109 2.11 15.79 -16.56
CA PRO A 109 1.11 16.82 -16.76
C PRO A 109 0.20 17.03 -15.53
N ILE A 110 -0.28 15.95 -14.92
CA ILE A 110 -1.23 16.06 -13.80
C ILE A 110 -0.53 16.47 -12.50
N GLU A 111 0.59 15.82 -12.14
CA GLU A 111 1.25 16.01 -10.84
C GLU A 111 2.07 17.30 -10.77
N ARG A 112 2.67 17.75 -11.90
CA ARG A 112 3.53 18.94 -11.93
C ARG A 112 2.84 20.17 -12.51
N HIS A 113 2.00 19.97 -13.51
CA HIS A 113 1.38 21.08 -14.26
C HIS A 113 -0.10 21.23 -13.96
N HIS A 114 -0.69 20.39 -13.11
CA HIS A 114 -2.09 20.39 -12.73
C HIS A 114 -3.05 20.37 -13.95
N ASP A 115 -2.65 19.69 -15.04
CA ASP A 115 -3.38 19.62 -16.28
C ASP A 115 -4.72 18.87 -16.09
N GLN A 116 -5.81 19.62 -16.21
CA GLN A 116 -7.16 19.10 -16.03
C GLN A 116 -7.62 18.24 -17.21
N VAL A 117 -7.13 18.51 -18.42
CA VAL A 117 -7.47 17.71 -19.61
C VAL A 117 -6.87 16.32 -19.51
N ALA A 118 -5.58 16.24 -19.13
CA ALA A 118 -4.92 14.97 -18.88
C ALA A 118 -5.58 14.19 -17.72
N ARG A 119 -6.00 14.89 -16.66
CA ARG A 119 -6.72 14.30 -15.53
C ARG A 119 -8.06 13.69 -15.96
N GLU A 120 -8.86 14.45 -16.71
CA GLU A 120 -10.16 13.98 -17.16
C GLU A 120 -10.02 12.82 -18.16
N ARG A 121 -9.02 12.86 -19.04
CA ARG A 121 -8.71 11.75 -19.92
C ARG A 121 -8.35 10.47 -19.16
N LEU A 122 -7.49 10.58 -18.15
CA LEU A 122 -7.14 9.44 -17.29
C LEU A 122 -8.38 8.90 -16.56
N ARG A 123 -9.20 9.78 -16.00
CA ARG A 123 -10.45 9.42 -15.31
C ARG A 123 -11.38 8.62 -16.22
N ARG A 124 -11.59 9.05 -17.46
CA ARG A 124 -12.43 8.34 -18.44
C ARG A 124 -11.86 6.96 -18.79
N LEU A 125 -10.55 6.84 -18.91
CA LEU A 125 -9.91 5.55 -19.20
C LEU A 125 -10.01 4.55 -18.04
N THR A 126 -10.00 5.04 -16.80
CA THR A 126 -9.93 4.18 -15.62
C THR A 126 -11.28 3.93 -14.95
N SER A 127 -12.26 4.83 -15.10
CA SER A 127 -13.56 4.73 -14.44
C SER A 127 -14.32 3.41 -14.68
N PRO A 128 -14.27 2.76 -15.87
CA PRO A 128 -14.95 1.49 -16.06
C PRO A 128 -14.40 0.34 -15.20
N PHE A 129 -13.18 0.47 -14.70
CA PHE A 129 -12.48 -0.54 -13.90
C PHE A 129 -12.47 -0.21 -12.40
N LEU A 130 -13.04 0.93 -11.99
CA LEU A 130 -13.00 1.42 -10.62
C LEU A 130 -14.40 1.50 -10.03
N LEU A 131 -14.64 0.76 -8.96
CA LEU A 131 -15.83 0.88 -8.14
C LEU A 131 -15.46 1.51 -6.79
N ARG A 132 -15.87 2.75 -6.59
CA ARG A 132 -15.68 3.45 -5.32
C ARG A 132 -17.01 3.55 -4.58
N ARG A 133 -17.06 2.94 -3.41
CA ARG A 133 -18.18 3.04 -2.46
C ARG A 133 -17.72 3.78 -1.22
N THR A 134 -18.45 4.80 -0.81
CA THR A 134 -18.14 5.56 0.41
C THR A 134 -19.10 5.18 1.52
N LYS A 135 -18.60 5.15 2.76
CA LYS A 135 -19.44 4.88 3.94
C LYS A 135 -20.48 5.98 4.19
N THR A 136 -20.29 7.15 3.58
CA THR A 136 -21.22 8.28 3.66
C THR A 136 -22.37 8.20 2.65
N ASP A 137 -22.38 7.19 1.78
CA ASP A 137 -23.48 6.96 0.84
C ASP A 137 -24.60 6.16 1.54
N PRO A 138 -25.76 6.74 1.80
CA PRO A 138 -26.86 6.05 2.49
C PRO A 138 -27.37 4.82 1.75
N ALA A 139 -27.20 4.76 0.42
CA ALA A 139 -27.57 3.58 -0.38
C ALA A 139 -26.64 2.39 -0.15
N ILE A 140 -25.42 2.64 0.36
CA ILE A 140 -24.41 1.60 0.59
C ILE A 140 -24.36 1.17 2.06
N ALA A 141 -24.53 2.10 2.98
CA ALA A 141 -24.43 1.85 4.41
C ALA A 141 -25.50 2.61 5.21
N PRO A 142 -26.79 2.20 5.08
CA PRO A 142 -27.91 2.90 5.72
C PRO A 142 -27.84 2.87 7.26
N ASP A 143 -27.20 1.86 7.82
CA ASP A 143 -27.18 1.61 9.27
C ASP A 143 -25.96 2.23 9.97
N LEU A 144 -25.07 2.91 9.24
CA LEU A 144 -23.92 3.56 9.86
C LEU A 144 -24.31 4.91 10.48
N PRO A 145 -24.00 5.14 11.75
CA PRO A 145 -24.19 6.45 12.36
C PRO A 145 -23.27 7.49 11.73
N ASP A 146 -23.61 8.75 11.88
CA ASP A 146 -22.76 9.87 11.44
C ASP A 146 -21.38 9.80 12.09
N LYS A 147 -20.35 10.08 11.32
CA LYS A 147 -18.98 10.12 11.81
C LYS A 147 -18.77 11.40 12.64
N ILE A 148 -18.56 11.23 13.94
CA ILE A 148 -18.18 12.32 14.84
C ILE A 148 -16.67 12.29 15.03
N GLU A 149 -15.98 13.36 14.69
CA GLU A 149 -14.54 13.52 14.92
C GLU A 149 -14.30 14.60 15.98
N THR A 150 -13.72 14.21 17.11
CA THR A 150 -13.30 15.14 18.16
C THR A 150 -11.77 15.19 18.21
N LYS A 151 -11.21 16.39 18.22
CA LYS A 151 -9.78 16.61 18.40
C LYS A 151 -9.52 17.03 19.85
N GLU A 152 -8.81 16.18 20.56
CA GLU A 152 -8.38 16.48 21.93
C GLU A 152 -6.88 16.78 21.95
N TRP A 153 -6.52 17.89 22.58
CA TRP A 153 -5.14 18.32 22.74
C TRP A 153 -4.64 17.92 24.12
N VAL A 154 -3.67 17.00 24.16
CA VAL A 154 -3.07 16.53 25.40
C VAL A 154 -1.62 17.01 25.51
N GLY A 155 -1.25 17.47 26.72
CA GLY A 155 0.13 17.87 27.03
C GLY A 155 1.04 16.64 27.22
N LEU A 156 2.33 16.81 26.99
CA LEU A 156 3.33 15.80 27.33
C LEU A 156 3.50 15.72 28.86
N THR A 157 3.69 14.51 29.39
CA THR A 157 4.15 14.34 30.77
C THR A 157 5.55 14.94 30.97
N ARG A 158 5.96 15.15 32.23
CA ARG A 158 7.31 15.68 32.54
C ARG A 158 8.41 14.79 31.96
N GLU A 159 8.23 13.46 32.06
CA GLU A 159 9.15 12.49 31.51
C GLU A 159 9.22 12.57 29.98
N GLN A 160 8.08 12.55 29.30
CA GLN A 160 8.00 12.72 27.85
C GLN A 160 8.64 14.03 27.38
N ALA A 161 8.36 15.14 28.06
CA ALA A 161 8.92 16.45 27.70
C ALA A 161 10.43 16.47 27.85
N THR A 162 11.00 15.82 28.87
CA THR A 162 12.45 15.71 29.07
C THR A 162 13.11 14.89 27.97
N LEU A 163 12.59 13.70 27.68
CA LEU A 163 13.07 12.83 26.61
C LEU A 163 12.95 13.50 25.24
N TYR A 164 11.81 14.17 24.98
CA TYR A 164 11.56 14.89 23.74
C TYR A 164 12.64 15.97 23.47
N ARG A 165 12.92 16.83 24.48
CA ARG A 165 13.93 17.89 24.37
C ARG A 165 15.33 17.32 24.17
N ALA A 166 15.72 16.32 24.97
CA ALA A 166 17.02 15.68 24.86
C ALA A 166 17.24 15.05 23.48
N THR A 167 16.25 14.29 22.99
CA THR A 167 16.29 13.61 21.69
C THR A 167 16.34 14.63 20.54
N THR A 168 15.53 15.68 20.63
CA THR A 168 15.52 16.75 19.60
C THR A 168 16.88 17.42 19.51
N LYS A 169 17.48 17.81 20.65
CA LYS A 169 18.79 18.46 20.69
C LYS A 169 19.88 17.57 20.05
N ALA A 170 19.98 16.33 20.52
CA ALA A 170 21.03 15.40 20.06
C ALA A 170 20.93 15.08 18.56
N LEU A 171 19.72 14.89 18.04
CA LEU A 171 19.53 14.53 16.63
C LEU A 171 19.59 15.73 15.68
N LEU A 172 19.17 16.94 16.11
CA LEU A 172 19.30 18.15 15.29
C LEU A 172 20.76 18.52 15.05
N GLU A 173 21.64 18.38 16.03
CA GLU A 173 23.08 18.57 15.87
C GLU A 173 23.67 17.61 14.81
N GLY A 174 23.21 16.35 14.81
CA GLY A 174 23.60 15.36 13.82
C GLY A 174 23.03 15.60 12.41
N ILE A 175 21.82 16.20 12.31
CA ILE A 175 21.16 16.53 11.04
C ILE A 175 21.85 17.73 10.39
N GLY A 176 22.28 18.73 11.18
CA GLY A 176 23.00 19.91 10.67
C GLY A 176 24.31 19.57 9.95
N LYS A 177 24.98 18.49 10.38
CA LYS A 177 26.25 18.01 9.80
C LYS A 177 26.07 17.02 8.63
N ALA A 178 24.83 16.58 8.33
CA ALA A 178 24.54 15.56 7.34
C ALA A 178 24.00 16.17 6.04
N GLN A 179 24.28 15.52 4.89
CA GLN A 179 23.82 15.95 3.58
C GLN A 179 23.10 14.80 2.83
N GLY A 180 22.31 15.14 1.82
CA GLY A 180 21.68 14.19 0.91
C GLY A 180 20.80 13.13 1.61
N GLN A 181 21.01 11.86 1.26
CA GLN A 181 20.25 10.73 1.80
C GLN A 181 20.45 10.52 3.30
N SER A 182 21.68 10.76 3.80
CA SER A 182 22.00 10.65 5.22
C SER A 182 21.19 11.65 6.06
N ARG A 183 21.00 12.89 5.57
CA ARG A 183 20.15 13.88 6.24
C ARG A 183 18.70 13.45 6.29
N ARG A 184 18.16 12.91 5.18
CA ARG A 184 16.78 12.41 5.13
C ARG A 184 16.54 11.25 6.10
N ALA A 185 17.47 10.30 6.17
CA ALA A 185 17.40 9.18 7.09
C ALA A 185 17.39 9.63 8.57
N LYS A 186 18.25 10.62 8.92
CA LYS A 186 18.30 11.20 10.28
C LYS A 186 17.01 11.95 10.64
N VAL A 187 16.41 12.67 9.69
CA VAL A 187 15.12 13.35 9.90
C VAL A 187 14.01 12.32 10.15
N LEU A 188 13.94 11.26 9.36
CA LEU A 188 12.94 10.18 9.56
C LEU A 188 13.14 9.49 10.91
N LEU A 189 14.39 9.23 11.31
CA LEU A 189 14.71 8.66 12.61
C LEU A 189 14.26 9.58 13.74
N LEU A 190 14.51 10.88 13.65
CA LEU A 190 14.05 11.87 14.62
C LEU A 190 12.53 11.82 14.77
N LEU A 191 11.79 11.91 13.66
CA LEU A 191 10.32 11.85 13.67
C LEU A 191 9.79 10.56 14.31
N LEU A 192 10.39 9.42 13.99
CA LEU A 192 10.02 8.14 14.59
C LEU A 192 10.25 8.14 16.11
N ARG A 193 11.42 8.59 16.57
CA ARG A 193 11.77 8.63 17.99
C ARG A 193 10.85 9.59 18.77
N LEU A 194 10.58 10.77 18.21
CA LEU A 194 9.66 11.72 18.82
C LEU A 194 8.23 11.16 18.92
N LYS A 195 7.76 10.46 17.88
CA LYS A 195 6.45 9.77 17.90
C LYS A 195 6.41 8.69 18.97
N GLN A 196 7.47 7.89 19.14
CA GLN A 196 7.57 6.88 20.19
C GLN A 196 7.47 7.52 21.58
N ILE A 197 8.22 8.61 21.84
CA ILE A 197 8.17 9.35 23.11
C ILE A 197 6.78 9.91 23.40
N CYS A 198 6.14 10.52 22.38
CA CYS A 198 4.78 11.07 22.53
C CYS A 198 3.74 9.99 22.84
N ASN A 199 3.89 8.79 22.30
CA ASN A 199 2.97 7.70 22.59
C ASN A 199 3.19 7.13 24.00
N HIS A 200 4.41 6.70 24.31
CA HIS A 200 4.79 6.22 25.64
C HIS A 200 6.32 6.14 25.75
N PRO A 201 6.94 6.61 26.87
CA PRO A 201 8.40 6.59 27.07
C PRO A 201 9.02 5.20 26.88
N ALA A 202 8.38 4.14 27.32
CA ALA A 202 8.88 2.77 27.17
C ALA A 202 9.08 2.34 25.69
N LEU A 203 8.34 2.91 24.74
CA LEU A 203 8.54 2.61 23.32
C LEU A 203 9.84 3.21 22.77
N PHE A 204 10.39 4.20 23.46
CA PHE A 204 11.65 4.84 23.10
C PHE A 204 12.84 4.20 23.83
N LEU A 205 12.63 3.80 25.09
CA LEU A 205 13.69 3.25 25.95
C LEU A 205 13.98 1.77 25.67
N GLY A 206 13.04 1.00 25.06
CA GLY A 206 13.18 -0.40 24.71
C GLY A 206 12.51 -1.30 25.70
#